data_2eee8c37bdacc0446c366d49cc658b01
#
_entry.id   2eee8c37bdacc0446c366d49cc658b01
#
_cell.length_a   1.000
_cell.length_b   1.000
_cell.length_c   1.000
_cell.angle_alpha   90.00
_cell.angle_beta   90.00
_cell.angle_gamma   90.00
#
_symmetry.space_group_name_H-M   'P 1'
#
loop_
_entity.id
_entity.type
_entity.pdbx_description
1 polymer ?
#
loop_
_entity_poly.entity_id
_entity_poly.type
_entity_poly.pdbx_seq_one_letter_code
_entity_poly.pdbx_strand_id
1 'polypeptide(L)'
;SHAVREKGLYSYLMDEDGAWTVRNDVRNVRVMGSGLGGMQVFVNDWLTIGQSNIGPEIGIGHYLGQAINEPVLLLKSCIGNRALGWDLLPPGSEGYEFTDSKGVTWVHPGYEGSPERWQKGTDPKKITWYAGMQYDGDIARVKEVLSELDTYYPGAEKYEIAGFFWWQGDRDSRSEALSAHYKTNLVHLIKQLRKDFNAPEAKFVCASLGQTNKDDTGKGRKILDAMLAVDSRSSSYPEFKGTVAAVYSHPLSKGGSSGGHYNGNAE
;
A
#
# COMPACT_ATOMS: atom_id res chain seq x y z
N SER A 1 14.64 -20.35 -8.79
CA SER A 1 15.44 -19.40 -8.03
C SER A 1 16.02 -20.04 -6.78
N HIS A 2 16.99 -19.37 -6.15
CA HIS A 2 17.72 -19.85 -4.98
C HIS A 2 16.79 -20.28 -3.82
N ALA A 3 15.83 -19.46 -3.44
CA ALA A 3 14.91 -19.77 -2.33
C ALA A 3 14.13 -21.08 -2.55
N VAL A 4 13.62 -21.32 -3.75
CA VAL A 4 12.80 -22.50 -4.04
C VAL A 4 13.67 -23.71 -4.34
N ARG A 5 14.62 -23.60 -5.28
CA ARG A 5 15.38 -24.76 -5.81
C ARG A 5 16.51 -25.24 -4.90
N GLU A 6 17.17 -24.31 -4.18
CA GLU A 6 18.32 -24.65 -3.36
C GLU A 6 17.97 -24.74 -1.87
N LYS A 7 17.05 -23.87 -1.38
CA LYS A 7 16.63 -23.89 0.03
C LYS A 7 15.34 -24.66 0.30
N GLY A 8 14.63 -25.12 -0.74
CA GLY A 8 13.36 -25.85 -0.59
C GLY A 8 12.22 -25.03 0.02
N LEU A 9 12.32 -23.70 -0.01
CA LEU A 9 11.29 -22.80 0.49
C LEU A 9 10.21 -22.60 -0.58
N TYR A 10 8.96 -22.36 -0.14
CA TYR A 10 7.84 -22.05 -1.05
C TYR A 10 7.65 -23.12 -2.13
N SER A 11 7.63 -24.39 -1.77
CA SER A 11 7.48 -25.54 -2.68
C SER A 11 6.27 -25.41 -3.60
N TYR A 12 5.22 -24.71 -3.15
CA TYR A 12 4.02 -24.44 -3.95
C TYR A 12 4.25 -23.56 -5.19
N LEU A 13 5.41 -22.92 -5.31
CA LEU A 13 5.75 -22.09 -6.47
C LEU A 13 6.27 -22.90 -7.66
N MET A 14 6.52 -24.19 -7.48
CA MET A 14 6.98 -25.09 -8.55
C MET A 14 6.08 -26.32 -8.60
N ASP A 15 5.78 -26.78 -9.81
CA ASP A 15 5.10 -28.05 -10.04
C ASP A 15 6.09 -29.24 -10.01
N GLU A 16 5.55 -30.44 -10.22
CA GLU A 16 6.33 -31.69 -10.21
C GLU A 16 7.36 -31.77 -11.34
N ASP A 17 7.10 -31.06 -12.44
CA ASP A 17 8.00 -30.98 -13.60
C ASP A 17 9.10 -29.91 -13.44
N GLY A 18 9.10 -29.16 -12.33
CA GLY A 18 10.05 -28.10 -12.04
C GLY A 18 9.78 -26.77 -12.78
N ALA A 19 8.59 -26.62 -13.36
CA ALA A 19 8.12 -25.35 -13.91
C ALA A 19 7.45 -24.47 -12.83
N TRP A 20 7.33 -23.17 -13.11
CA TRP A 20 6.63 -22.28 -12.18
C TRP A 20 5.13 -22.56 -12.19
N THR A 21 4.56 -22.81 -11.03
CA THR A 21 3.12 -23.00 -10.87
C THR A 21 2.36 -21.79 -11.39
N VAL A 22 1.31 -22.03 -12.17
CA VAL A 22 0.35 -21.02 -12.62
C VAL A 22 -0.97 -21.24 -11.88
N ARG A 23 -1.46 -20.20 -11.18
CA ARG A 23 -2.75 -20.22 -10.47
C ARG A 23 -3.85 -19.72 -11.40
N ASN A 24 -4.59 -20.63 -12.03
CA ASN A 24 -5.70 -20.29 -12.94
C ASN A 24 -6.98 -19.82 -12.23
N ASP A 25 -6.95 -19.74 -10.91
CA ASP A 25 -8.01 -19.22 -10.03
C ASP A 25 -7.69 -17.82 -9.48
N VAL A 26 -6.45 -17.32 -9.71
CA VAL A 26 -6.00 -16.01 -9.24
C VAL A 26 -5.43 -15.19 -10.39
N ARG A 27 -6.09 -14.09 -10.73
CA ARG A 27 -5.54 -13.09 -11.68
C ARG A 27 -4.64 -12.10 -10.93
N ASN A 28 -3.53 -11.75 -11.55
CA ASN A 28 -2.62 -10.72 -11.11
C ASN A 28 -2.64 -9.58 -12.12
N VAL A 29 -3.18 -8.45 -11.70
CA VAL A 29 -3.27 -7.24 -12.52
C VAL A 29 -2.48 -6.13 -11.84
N ARG A 30 -1.51 -5.56 -12.57
CA ARG A 30 -0.74 -4.42 -12.11
C ARG A 30 -0.89 -3.25 -13.07
N VAL A 31 -1.43 -2.16 -12.56
CA VAL A 31 -1.56 -0.88 -13.27
C VAL A 31 -0.74 0.20 -12.57
N MET A 32 -0.33 1.22 -13.29
CA MET A 32 0.41 2.35 -12.73
C MET A 32 0.18 3.60 -13.56
N GLY A 33 0.21 4.74 -12.90
CA GLY A 33 0.25 6.07 -13.48
C GLY A 33 0.64 7.11 -12.44
N SER A 34 1.19 8.23 -12.86
CA SER A 34 1.59 9.33 -11.96
C SER A 34 0.48 10.37 -11.85
N GLY A 35 -0.01 10.61 -10.64
CA GLY A 35 -1.16 11.50 -10.41
C GLY A 35 -2.36 11.12 -11.27
N LEU A 36 -2.97 12.10 -11.93
CA LEU A 36 -4.09 11.90 -12.86
C LEU A 36 -3.67 11.47 -14.26
N GLY A 37 -2.37 11.19 -14.48
CA GLY A 37 -1.87 10.68 -15.76
C GLY A 37 -2.48 9.33 -16.12
N GLY A 38 -2.43 8.99 -17.43
CA GLY A 38 -3.03 7.77 -17.97
C GLY A 38 -2.56 6.47 -17.29
N MET A 39 -3.34 5.43 -17.50
CA MET A 39 -3.06 4.10 -16.97
C MET A 39 -2.11 3.33 -17.91
N GLN A 40 -1.08 2.72 -17.32
CA GLN A 40 -0.25 1.71 -17.98
C GLN A 40 -0.50 0.36 -17.32
N VAL A 41 -0.77 -0.66 -18.10
CA VAL A 41 -0.93 -2.04 -17.65
C VAL A 41 0.42 -2.75 -17.73
N PHE A 42 0.97 -3.14 -16.59
CA PHE A 42 2.26 -3.83 -16.51
C PHE A 42 2.12 -5.35 -16.43
N VAL A 43 1.05 -5.81 -15.82
CA VAL A 43 0.71 -7.22 -15.71
C VAL A 43 -0.81 -7.34 -15.87
N ASN A 44 -1.24 -8.31 -16.67
CA ASN A 44 -2.62 -8.78 -16.75
C ASN A 44 -2.58 -10.26 -17.11
N ASP A 45 -2.32 -11.11 -16.12
CA ASP A 45 -2.11 -12.54 -16.36
C ASP A 45 -2.52 -13.38 -15.14
N TRP A 46 -2.57 -14.69 -15.29
CA TRP A 46 -2.71 -15.61 -14.18
C TRP A 46 -1.51 -15.54 -13.25
N LEU A 47 -1.74 -15.70 -11.95
CA LEU A 47 -0.69 -15.54 -10.96
C LEU A 47 0.39 -16.62 -11.12
N THR A 48 1.59 -16.18 -11.41
CA THR A 48 2.81 -17.01 -11.51
C THR A 48 4.06 -16.20 -11.25
N ILE A 49 5.20 -16.85 -11.13
CA ILE A 49 6.50 -16.19 -11.11
C ILE A 49 6.81 -15.67 -12.51
N GLY A 50 6.82 -14.35 -12.67
CA GLY A 50 7.23 -13.68 -13.90
C GLY A 50 8.74 -13.64 -14.10
N GLN A 51 9.17 -13.07 -15.22
CA GLN A 51 10.59 -12.91 -15.56
C GLN A 51 11.26 -11.72 -14.87
N SER A 52 10.48 -10.84 -14.21
CA SER A 52 10.96 -9.64 -13.55
C SER A 52 10.90 -9.76 -12.02
N ASN A 53 10.77 -8.67 -11.33
CA ASN A 53 10.75 -8.63 -9.88
C ASN A 53 9.58 -9.41 -9.29
N ILE A 54 9.85 -10.16 -8.24
CA ILE A 54 8.86 -10.85 -7.41
C ILE A 54 8.39 -9.86 -6.34
N GLY A 55 7.08 -9.76 -6.14
CA GLY A 55 6.47 -8.97 -5.09
C GLY A 55 5.61 -9.82 -4.14
N PRO A 56 5.02 -9.22 -3.11
CA PRO A 56 4.19 -9.93 -2.13
C PRO A 56 2.93 -10.53 -2.74
N GLU A 57 2.50 -10.09 -3.91
CA GLU A 57 1.32 -10.60 -4.62
C GLU A 57 1.37 -12.11 -4.84
N ILE A 58 2.55 -12.69 -5.01
CA ILE A 58 2.72 -14.15 -5.19
C ILE A 58 2.26 -14.91 -3.94
N GLY A 59 2.74 -14.53 -2.77
CA GLY A 59 2.31 -15.15 -1.51
C GLY A 59 0.86 -14.83 -1.16
N ILE A 60 0.46 -13.57 -1.33
CA ILE A 60 -0.91 -13.13 -1.08
C ILE A 60 -1.90 -13.94 -1.93
N GLY A 61 -1.67 -14.03 -3.23
CA GLY A 61 -2.56 -14.74 -4.14
C GLY A 61 -2.57 -16.25 -3.91
N HIS A 62 -1.43 -16.85 -3.58
CA HIS A 62 -1.39 -18.26 -3.22
C HIS A 62 -2.31 -18.56 -2.03
N TYR A 63 -2.15 -17.82 -0.92
CA TYR A 63 -2.93 -18.08 0.29
C TYR A 63 -4.41 -17.66 0.16
N LEU A 64 -4.71 -16.58 -0.57
CA LEU A 64 -6.10 -16.19 -0.84
C LEU A 64 -6.80 -17.22 -1.69
N GLY A 65 -6.18 -17.72 -2.78
CA GLY A 65 -6.76 -18.74 -3.63
C GLY A 65 -6.89 -20.11 -2.96
N GLN A 66 -6.23 -20.35 -1.80
CA GLN A 66 -6.49 -21.53 -0.97
C GLN A 66 -7.61 -21.30 0.05
N ALA A 67 -7.80 -20.06 0.51
CA ALA A 67 -8.76 -19.74 1.56
C ALA A 67 -10.13 -19.35 1.02
N ILE A 68 -10.22 -18.94 -0.24
CA ILE A 68 -11.43 -18.45 -0.91
C ILE A 68 -11.74 -19.42 -2.04
N ASN A 69 -12.98 -19.90 -2.11
CA ASN A 69 -13.42 -20.82 -3.17
C ASN A 69 -13.78 -20.09 -4.46
N GLU A 70 -14.05 -18.79 -4.37
CA GLU A 70 -14.37 -17.94 -5.51
C GLU A 70 -13.09 -17.49 -6.24
N PRO A 71 -13.20 -17.16 -7.54
CA PRO A 71 -12.11 -16.56 -8.31
C PRO A 71 -11.56 -15.29 -7.66
N VAL A 72 -10.24 -15.15 -7.62
CA VAL A 72 -9.56 -14.01 -6.97
C VAL A 72 -8.90 -13.10 -8.01
N LEU A 73 -9.19 -11.81 -7.94
CA LEU A 73 -8.45 -10.76 -8.66
C LEU A 73 -7.56 -9.99 -7.68
N LEU A 74 -6.24 -10.08 -7.85
CA LEU A 74 -5.27 -9.20 -7.20
C LEU A 74 -5.03 -8.00 -8.10
N LEU A 75 -5.55 -6.85 -7.71
CA LEU A 75 -5.36 -5.60 -8.45
C LEU A 75 -4.40 -4.68 -7.69
N LYS A 76 -3.25 -4.41 -8.29
CA LYS A 76 -2.20 -3.54 -7.76
C LYS A 76 -2.14 -2.24 -8.54
N SER A 77 -2.54 -1.12 -7.91
CA SER A 77 -2.31 0.23 -8.40
C SER A 77 -1.35 0.93 -7.45
N CYS A 78 -0.12 1.15 -7.88
CA CYS A 78 0.88 1.79 -7.05
C CYS A 78 2.07 2.34 -7.85
N ILE A 79 2.66 3.41 -7.34
CA ILE A 79 3.91 3.99 -7.83
C ILE A 79 4.82 4.31 -6.63
N GLY A 80 6.12 4.15 -6.79
CA GLY A 80 7.10 4.37 -5.72
C GLY A 80 7.26 5.84 -5.32
N ASN A 81 7.84 6.06 -4.13
CA ASN A 81 8.19 7.37 -3.60
C ASN A 81 7.00 8.35 -3.45
N ARG A 82 5.86 7.85 -2.98
CA ARG A 82 4.66 8.64 -2.66
C ARG A 82 4.43 8.67 -1.16
N ALA A 83 4.04 9.83 -0.63
CA ALA A 83 3.70 10.03 0.78
C ALA A 83 2.20 9.91 1.01
N LEU A 84 1.81 9.22 2.08
CA LEU A 84 0.41 9.22 2.52
C LEU A 84 -0.05 10.62 2.96
N GLY A 85 0.85 11.38 3.59
CA GLY A 85 0.56 12.74 4.06
C GLY A 85 0.57 13.82 2.97
N TRP A 86 0.80 13.45 1.71
CA TRP A 86 0.78 14.38 0.59
C TRP A 86 0.18 13.76 -0.67
N ASP A 87 0.92 12.90 -1.36
CA ASP A 87 0.53 12.35 -2.66
C ASP A 87 -0.74 11.49 -2.60
N LEU A 88 -0.88 10.71 -1.53
CA LEU A 88 -1.96 9.74 -1.31
C LEU A 88 -2.95 10.20 -0.24
N LEU A 89 -2.97 11.50 0.05
CA LEU A 89 -3.86 12.06 1.08
C LEU A 89 -5.33 11.88 0.66
N PRO A 90 -6.14 11.18 1.47
CA PRO A 90 -7.51 10.86 1.07
C PRO A 90 -8.43 12.10 1.06
N PRO A 91 -9.50 12.11 0.24
CA PRO A 91 -10.55 13.15 0.28
C PRO A 91 -11.08 13.43 1.68
N GLY A 92 -11.25 14.70 2.02
CA GLY A 92 -11.73 15.14 3.33
C GLY A 92 -10.64 15.24 4.40
N SER A 93 -9.37 15.00 4.07
CA SER A 93 -8.26 15.26 4.99
C SER A 93 -8.07 16.76 5.20
N GLU A 94 -7.97 17.17 6.48
CA GLU A 94 -7.76 18.57 6.86
C GLU A 94 -6.28 18.95 6.79
N GLY A 95 -6.03 20.26 6.55
CA GLY A 95 -4.70 20.83 6.67
C GLY A 95 -4.29 21.03 8.15
N TYR A 96 -3.01 21.17 8.39
CA TYR A 96 -2.47 21.35 9.73
C TYR A 96 -1.20 22.20 9.72
N GLU A 97 -0.87 22.74 10.89
CA GLU A 97 0.39 23.44 11.14
C GLU A 97 1.34 22.52 11.90
N PHE A 98 2.61 22.60 11.55
CA PHE A 98 3.67 21.84 12.22
C PHE A 98 4.87 22.73 12.46
N THR A 99 5.33 22.84 13.71
CA THR A 99 6.57 23.54 14.06
C THR A 99 7.71 22.53 14.11
N ASP A 100 8.71 22.74 13.27
CA ASP A 100 9.87 21.86 13.18
C ASP A 100 10.86 22.07 14.35
N SER A 101 11.89 21.24 14.42
CA SER A 101 12.93 21.30 15.46
C SER A 101 13.75 22.59 15.47
N LYS A 102 13.63 23.42 14.42
CA LYS A 102 14.28 24.74 14.31
C LYS A 102 13.36 25.88 14.72
N GLY A 103 12.13 25.59 15.17
CA GLY A 103 11.13 26.57 15.56
C GLY A 103 10.39 27.22 14.39
N VAL A 104 10.53 26.70 13.18
CA VAL A 104 9.81 27.21 11.99
C VAL A 104 8.46 26.49 11.89
N THR A 105 7.39 27.27 11.82
CA THR A 105 6.04 26.76 11.63
C THR A 105 5.72 26.65 10.14
N TRP A 106 5.36 25.45 9.71
CA TRP A 106 4.95 25.10 8.36
C TRP A 106 3.45 24.80 8.32
N VAL A 107 2.81 25.26 7.26
CA VAL A 107 1.41 24.90 6.94
C VAL A 107 1.44 23.77 5.93
N HIS A 108 0.82 22.67 6.26
CA HIS A 108 0.55 21.54 5.37
C HIS A 108 -0.90 21.64 4.92
N PRO A 109 -1.18 21.62 3.63
CA PRO A 109 -2.56 21.73 3.15
C PRO A 109 -3.35 20.45 3.43
N GLY A 110 -4.67 20.58 3.48
CA GLY A 110 -5.56 19.45 3.37
C GLY A 110 -5.69 18.96 1.93
N TYR A 111 -6.57 17.98 1.74
CA TYR A 111 -6.86 17.42 0.42
C TYR A 111 -7.16 18.51 -0.62
N GLU A 112 -6.68 18.33 -1.86
CA GLU A 112 -6.67 19.30 -2.98
C GLU A 112 -5.85 20.57 -2.76
N GLY A 113 -5.21 20.74 -1.60
CA GLY A 113 -4.35 21.91 -1.36
C GLY A 113 -3.00 21.78 -2.06
N SER A 114 -2.31 22.93 -2.26
CA SER A 114 -1.00 23.03 -2.95
C SER A 114 -0.28 24.29 -2.51
N PRO A 115 1.07 24.27 -2.37
CA PRO A 115 2.01 23.16 -2.55
C PRO A 115 2.05 22.20 -1.36
N GLU A 116 3.00 21.23 -1.33
CA GLU A 116 3.16 20.26 -0.22
C GLU A 116 3.20 20.92 1.17
N ARG A 117 3.84 22.07 1.26
CA ARG A 117 3.88 22.91 2.48
C ARG A 117 4.40 24.30 2.15
N TRP A 118 4.14 25.24 3.06
CA TRP A 118 4.76 26.57 3.03
C TRP A 118 4.99 27.07 4.46
N GLN A 119 5.91 28.03 4.62
CA GLN A 119 6.15 28.66 5.92
C GLN A 119 4.96 29.51 6.31
N LYS A 120 4.48 29.39 7.54
CA LYS A 120 3.38 30.21 8.08
C LYS A 120 3.71 31.70 7.94
N GLY A 121 2.73 32.46 7.45
CA GLY A 121 2.90 33.90 7.19
C GLY A 121 3.46 34.23 5.80
N THR A 122 3.73 33.23 4.95
CA THR A 122 4.10 33.46 3.54
C THR A 122 2.98 33.01 2.61
N ASP A 123 2.93 33.59 1.40
CA ASP A 123 1.96 33.16 0.38
C ASP A 123 2.41 31.84 -0.27
N PRO A 124 1.53 30.83 -0.33
CA PRO A 124 1.85 29.56 -0.99
C PRO A 124 1.97 29.76 -2.50
N LYS A 125 3.07 29.32 -3.07
CA LYS A 125 3.24 29.23 -4.52
C LYS A 125 2.66 27.91 -5.00
N LYS A 126 1.42 27.94 -5.50
CA LYS A 126 0.75 26.75 -6.03
C LYS A 126 1.54 26.11 -7.16
N ILE A 127 1.54 24.79 -7.18
CA ILE A 127 2.09 23.96 -8.27
C ILE A 127 0.96 23.13 -8.87
N THR A 128 1.19 22.48 -9.99
CA THR A 128 0.19 21.62 -10.64
C THR A 128 -0.21 20.42 -9.76
N TRP A 129 0.74 19.90 -8.97
CA TRP A 129 0.46 18.80 -8.04
C TRP A 129 -0.27 19.29 -6.81
N TYR A 130 -1.29 18.54 -6.37
CA TYR A 130 -2.05 18.83 -5.15
C TYR A 130 -2.07 17.63 -4.19
N ALA A 131 -2.41 17.88 -2.94
CA ALA A 131 -2.55 16.87 -1.90
C ALA A 131 -3.65 15.86 -2.27
N GLY A 132 -3.28 14.61 -2.45
CA GLY A 132 -4.20 13.53 -2.85
C GLY A 132 -4.22 13.22 -4.35
N MET A 133 -3.48 13.94 -5.19
CA MET A 133 -3.52 13.72 -6.65
C MET A 133 -3.16 12.28 -7.07
N GLN A 134 -2.25 11.63 -6.37
CA GLN A 134 -1.94 10.23 -6.64
C GLN A 134 -3.06 9.30 -6.16
N TYR A 135 -3.68 9.61 -5.00
CA TYR A 135 -4.84 8.88 -4.51
C TYR A 135 -5.95 8.88 -5.54
N ASP A 136 -6.34 10.05 -6.04
CA ASP A 136 -7.41 10.19 -7.03
C ASP A 136 -7.09 9.40 -8.30
N GLY A 137 -5.86 9.50 -8.78
CA GLY A 137 -5.42 8.77 -9.96
C GLY A 137 -5.42 7.25 -9.75
N ASP A 138 -4.99 6.76 -8.58
CA ASP A 138 -5.00 5.32 -8.30
C ASP A 138 -6.43 4.78 -8.15
N ILE A 139 -7.31 5.51 -7.47
CA ILE A 139 -8.74 5.14 -7.37
C ILE A 139 -9.41 5.13 -8.75
N ALA A 140 -9.14 6.13 -9.60
CA ALA A 140 -9.68 6.18 -10.96
C ALA A 140 -9.24 4.96 -11.78
N ARG A 141 -7.94 4.61 -11.75
CA ARG A 141 -7.40 3.43 -12.44
C ARG A 141 -7.99 2.11 -11.95
N VAL A 142 -8.16 1.97 -10.64
CA VAL A 142 -8.82 0.77 -10.07
C VAL A 142 -10.26 0.67 -10.56
N LYS A 143 -11.01 1.78 -10.54
CA LYS A 143 -12.40 1.80 -11.05
C LYS A 143 -12.47 1.52 -12.54
N GLU A 144 -11.53 2.00 -13.34
CA GLU A 144 -11.41 1.69 -14.77
C GLU A 144 -11.23 0.19 -14.98
N VAL A 145 -10.28 -0.46 -14.31
CA VAL A 145 -10.08 -1.93 -14.37
C VAL A 145 -11.34 -2.68 -13.97
N LEU A 146 -12.02 -2.27 -12.90
CA LEU A 146 -13.23 -2.94 -12.42
C LEU A 146 -14.43 -2.72 -13.32
N SER A 147 -14.47 -1.63 -14.10
CA SER A 147 -15.52 -1.40 -15.10
C SER A 147 -15.35 -2.25 -16.37
N GLU A 148 -14.14 -2.72 -16.63
CA GLU A 148 -13.78 -3.60 -17.73
C GLU A 148 -13.39 -5.01 -17.24
N LEU A 149 -14.14 -5.52 -16.28
CA LEU A 149 -13.80 -6.71 -15.49
C LEU A 149 -13.45 -7.92 -16.35
N ASP A 150 -14.20 -8.23 -17.41
CA ASP A 150 -13.95 -9.36 -18.30
C ASP A 150 -12.59 -9.25 -19.04
N THR A 151 -12.11 -8.03 -19.31
CA THR A 151 -10.77 -7.80 -19.88
C THR A 151 -9.66 -8.22 -18.91
N TYR A 152 -9.88 -8.03 -17.61
CA TYR A 152 -8.87 -8.27 -16.57
C TYR A 152 -9.06 -9.60 -15.85
N TYR A 153 -10.27 -10.13 -15.84
CA TYR A 153 -10.58 -11.49 -15.38
C TYR A 153 -11.57 -12.14 -16.36
N PRO A 154 -11.10 -12.90 -17.35
CA PRO A 154 -11.95 -13.48 -18.39
C PRO A 154 -13.13 -14.28 -17.84
N GLY A 155 -14.33 -13.94 -18.28
CA GLY A 155 -15.58 -14.57 -17.88
C GLY A 155 -16.19 -14.05 -16.57
N ALA A 156 -15.59 -13.03 -15.95
CA ALA A 156 -16.17 -12.43 -14.74
C ALA A 156 -17.17 -11.33 -15.08
N GLU A 157 -18.37 -11.43 -14.52
CA GLU A 157 -19.48 -10.46 -14.74
C GLU A 157 -19.68 -9.52 -13.54
N LYS A 158 -19.21 -9.91 -12.36
CA LYS A 158 -19.38 -9.18 -11.10
C LYS A 158 -18.19 -9.40 -10.18
N TYR A 159 -18.02 -8.51 -9.22
CA TYR A 159 -16.98 -8.60 -8.20
C TYR A 159 -17.48 -8.17 -6.82
N GLU A 160 -16.74 -8.56 -5.82
CA GLU A 160 -16.84 -8.07 -4.45
C GLU A 160 -15.45 -7.60 -3.99
N ILE A 161 -15.39 -6.49 -3.25
CA ILE A 161 -14.13 -6.01 -2.65
C ILE A 161 -13.92 -6.74 -1.32
N ALA A 162 -13.09 -7.76 -1.34
CA ALA A 162 -12.75 -8.54 -0.14
C ALA A 162 -11.83 -7.78 0.82
N GLY A 163 -10.92 -6.95 0.29
CA GLY A 163 -10.01 -6.20 1.14
C GLY A 163 -8.94 -5.40 0.41
N PHE A 164 -8.12 -4.73 1.20
CA PHE A 164 -7.02 -3.88 0.76
C PHE A 164 -5.71 -4.29 1.42
N PHE A 165 -4.62 -4.27 0.65
CA PHE A 165 -3.27 -4.44 1.14
C PHE A 165 -2.52 -3.13 1.03
N TRP A 166 -1.86 -2.72 2.12
CA TRP A 166 -1.12 -1.48 2.23
C TRP A 166 0.32 -1.71 2.67
N TRP A 167 1.25 -1.29 1.84
CA TRP A 167 2.68 -1.37 2.17
C TRP A 167 3.37 -0.10 1.69
N GLN A 168 3.35 0.92 2.53
CA GLN A 168 3.85 2.27 2.22
C GLN A 168 4.31 2.94 3.54
N GLY A 169 5.10 4.01 3.47
CA GLY A 169 5.51 4.82 4.62
C GLY A 169 6.95 5.35 4.53
N ASP A 170 7.77 4.85 3.61
CA ASP A 170 9.16 5.27 3.49
C ASP A 170 9.29 6.78 3.20
N ARG A 171 8.48 7.33 2.29
CA ARG A 171 8.50 8.77 1.97
C ARG A 171 8.06 9.61 3.17
N ASP A 172 7.05 9.18 3.92
CA ASP A 172 6.57 9.86 5.13
C ASP A 172 7.61 9.81 6.25
N SER A 173 8.35 8.70 6.39
CA SER A 173 9.38 8.53 7.42
C SER A 173 10.56 9.50 7.28
N ARG A 174 10.68 10.18 6.15
CA ARG A 174 11.74 11.19 5.91
C ARG A 174 11.37 12.58 6.45
N SER A 175 10.09 12.81 6.79
CA SER A 175 9.57 14.10 7.28
C SER A 175 9.04 13.99 8.70
N GLU A 176 9.40 14.93 9.58
CA GLU A 176 8.88 15.01 10.95
C GLU A 176 7.36 15.25 10.95
N ALA A 177 6.89 16.17 10.12
CA ALA A 177 5.49 16.52 10.00
C ALA A 177 4.66 15.35 9.46
N LEU A 178 5.07 14.74 8.34
CA LEU A 178 4.34 13.65 7.73
C LEU A 178 4.30 12.42 8.64
N SER A 179 5.42 12.07 9.30
CA SER A 179 5.46 10.94 10.23
C SER A 179 4.60 11.17 11.47
N ALA A 180 4.51 12.42 11.97
CA ALA A 180 3.66 12.76 13.10
C ALA A 180 2.16 12.62 12.79
N HIS A 181 1.74 12.88 11.55
CA HIS A 181 0.35 12.80 11.09
C HIS A 181 -0.01 11.48 10.42
N TYR A 182 0.95 10.57 10.23
CA TYR A 182 0.74 9.31 9.50
C TYR A 182 -0.41 8.48 10.08
N LYS A 183 -0.52 8.39 11.40
CA LYS A 183 -1.59 7.63 12.06
C LYS A 183 -2.99 8.16 11.70
N THR A 184 -3.19 9.48 11.79
CA THR A 184 -4.45 10.12 11.43
C THR A 184 -4.80 9.86 9.96
N ASN A 185 -3.82 10.02 9.07
CA ASN A 185 -4.00 9.81 7.64
C ASN A 185 -4.27 8.34 7.31
N LEU A 186 -3.62 7.38 7.99
CA LEU A 186 -3.86 5.94 7.79
C LEU A 186 -5.26 5.53 8.21
N VAL A 187 -5.74 6.01 9.36
CA VAL A 187 -7.12 5.77 9.80
C VAL A 187 -8.12 6.33 8.81
N HIS A 188 -7.86 7.55 8.31
CA HIS A 188 -8.71 8.18 7.31
C HIS A 188 -8.68 7.41 5.97
N LEU A 189 -7.52 6.98 5.52
CA LEU A 189 -7.35 6.15 4.32
C LEU A 189 -8.20 4.87 4.38
N ILE A 190 -8.13 4.14 5.50
CA ILE A 190 -8.91 2.90 5.67
C ILE A 190 -10.41 3.18 5.51
N LYS A 191 -10.91 4.22 6.18
CA LYS A 191 -12.32 4.62 6.11
C LYS A 191 -12.72 5.09 4.71
N GLN A 192 -11.86 5.86 4.06
CA GLN A 192 -12.14 6.40 2.73
C GLN A 192 -12.13 5.33 1.64
N LEU A 193 -11.17 4.40 1.65
CA LEU A 193 -11.16 3.26 0.73
C LEU A 193 -12.45 2.44 0.83
N ARG A 194 -12.91 2.13 2.05
CA ARG A 194 -14.18 1.44 2.26
C ARG A 194 -15.38 2.19 1.70
N LYS A 195 -15.38 3.52 1.82
CA LYS A 195 -16.42 4.40 1.26
C LYS A 195 -16.38 4.42 -0.27
N ASP A 196 -15.19 4.62 -0.87
CA ASP A 196 -15.02 4.78 -2.31
C ASP A 196 -15.41 3.52 -3.11
N PHE A 197 -15.28 2.36 -2.47
CA PHE A 197 -15.63 1.06 -3.05
C PHE A 197 -16.94 0.47 -2.47
N ASN A 198 -17.67 1.23 -1.66
CA ASN A 198 -18.90 0.78 -0.98
C ASN A 198 -18.73 -0.59 -0.28
N ALA A 199 -17.60 -0.75 0.40
CA ALA A 199 -17.19 -2.00 1.04
C ALA A 199 -16.86 -1.80 2.53
N PRO A 200 -17.86 -1.50 3.39
CA PRO A 200 -17.63 -1.10 4.79
C PRO A 200 -16.92 -2.18 5.62
N GLU A 201 -17.11 -3.44 5.28
CA GLU A 201 -16.52 -4.59 5.98
C GLU A 201 -15.25 -5.15 5.32
N ALA A 202 -14.80 -4.53 4.21
CA ALA A 202 -13.60 -4.96 3.51
C ALA A 202 -12.40 -5.01 4.47
N LYS A 203 -11.66 -6.11 4.41
CA LYS A 203 -10.48 -6.29 5.27
C LYS A 203 -9.39 -5.32 4.85
N PHE A 204 -8.59 -4.86 5.81
CA PHE A 204 -7.43 -4.03 5.53
C PHE A 204 -6.20 -4.64 6.20
N VAL A 205 -5.17 -4.90 5.43
CA VAL A 205 -3.91 -5.43 5.96
C VAL A 205 -2.78 -4.48 5.60
N CYS A 206 -2.08 -3.96 6.61
CA CYS A 206 -0.86 -3.18 6.39
C CYS A 206 0.37 -3.96 6.84
N ALA A 207 1.45 -3.86 6.07
CA ALA A 207 2.76 -4.35 6.44
C ALA A 207 3.67 -3.20 6.85
N SER A 208 4.40 -3.36 7.96
CA SER A 208 5.38 -2.37 8.39
C SER A 208 6.57 -2.31 7.42
N LEU A 209 7.35 -1.24 7.52
CA LEU A 209 8.58 -1.12 6.74
C LEU A 209 9.68 -2.03 7.34
N GLY A 210 10.42 -2.72 6.49
CA GLY A 210 11.48 -3.63 6.91
C GLY A 210 12.63 -2.94 7.63
N GLN A 211 12.89 -1.66 7.33
CA GLN A 211 13.98 -0.89 7.94
C GLN A 211 13.70 -0.41 9.37
N THR A 212 12.49 -0.55 9.89
CA THR A 212 12.13 -0.01 11.22
C THR A 212 11.90 -1.12 12.24
N ASN A 213 12.72 -1.12 13.28
CA ASN A 213 12.62 -2.01 14.43
C ASN A 213 11.69 -1.40 15.52
N LYS A 214 11.16 -2.25 16.39
CA LYS A 214 10.37 -1.83 17.57
C LYS A 214 11.19 -1.07 18.61
N ASP A 215 12.50 -1.25 18.61
CA ASP A 215 13.43 -0.55 19.52
C ASP A 215 13.96 0.76 18.94
N ASP A 216 13.66 1.06 17.67
CA ASP A 216 14.04 2.30 17.03
C ASP A 216 13.31 3.50 17.64
N THR A 217 13.85 4.69 17.39
CA THR A 217 13.26 5.97 17.78
C THR A 217 13.10 6.87 16.55
N GLY A 218 12.36 7.96 16.69
CA GLY A 218 12.25 8.95 15.64
C GLY A 218 11.14 8.69 14.62
N LYS A 219 11.36 9.16 13.39
CA LYS A 219 10.32 9.26 12.35
C LYS A 219 9.82 7.90 11.86
N GLY A 220 10.73 6.96 11.60
CA GLY A 220 10.38 5.60 11.18
C GLY A 220 9.55 4.88 12.25
N ARG A 221 9.91 5.05 13.52
CA ARG A 221 9.17 4.46 14.64
C ARG A 221 7.73 5.01 14.71
N LYS A 222 7.50 6.30 14.45
CA LYS A 222 6.15 6.87 14.41
C LYS A 222 5.28 6.21 13.34
N ILE A 223 5.85 5.87 12.17
CA ILE A 223 5.16 5.12 11.11
C ILE A 223 4.81 3.72 11.59
N LEU A 224 5.76 3.00 12.19
CA LEU A 224 5.52 1.66 12.74
C LEU A 224 4.43 1.68 13.83
N ASP A 225 4.50 2.61 14.77
CA ASP A 225 3.51 2.74 15.84
C ASP A 225 2.11 3.05 15.28
N ALA A 226 2.03 3.87 14.24
CA ALA A 226 0.77 4.17 13.55
C ALA A 226 0.16 2.91 12.92
N MET A 227 0.96 2.08 12.26
CA MET A 227 0.51 0.83 11.65
C MET A 227 0.08 -0.19 12.71
N LEU A 228 0.83 -0.31 13.79
CA LEU A 228 0.46 -1.21 14.89
C LEU A 228 -0.78 -0.73 15.66
N ALA A 229 -1.01 0.59 15.72
CA ALA A 229 -2.16 1.15 16.41
C ALA A 229 -3.49 0.87 15.71
N VAL A 230 -3.51 0.71 14.37
CA VAL A 230 -4.74 0.39 13.62
C VAL A 230 -5.08 -1.11 13.62
N ASP A 231 -4.17 -1.96 14.09
CA ASP A 231 -4.41 -3.40 14.22
C ASP A 231 -5.62 -3.67 15.13
N SER A 232 -6.50 -4.55 14.71
CA SER A 232 -7.72 -4.91 15.46
C SER A 232 -7.46 -5.55 16.83
N ARG A 233 -6.23 -6.02 17.06
CA ARG A 233 -5.78 -6.51 18.37
C ARG A 233 -5.38 -5.36 19.31
N SER A 234 -5.22 -4.16 18.77
CA SER A 234 -5.06 -2.93 19.55
C SER A 234 -6.43 -2.42 20.02
N SER A 235 -6.51 -1.88 21.21
CA SER A 235 -7.72 -1.23 21.71
C SER A 235 -7.93 0.20 21.19
N SER A 236 -7.02 0.71 20.34
CA SER A 236 -7.03 2.12 19.93
C SER A 236 -8.20 2.48 19.01
N TYR A 237 -8.67 1.53 18.20
CA TYR A 237 -9.74 1.74 17.22
C TYR A 237 -10.75 0.59 17.24
N PRO A 238 -11.76 0.64 18.14
CA PRO A 238 -12.77 -0.42 18.27
C PRO A 238 -13.52 -0.72 16.97
N GLU A 239 -13.70 0.28 16.11
CA GLU A 239 -14.36 0.15 14.81
C GLU A 239 -13.57 -0.69 13.80
N PHE A 240 -12.30 -0.97 14.06
CA PHE A 240 -11.46 -1.83 13.22
C PHE A 240 -11.41 -3.28 13.68
N LYS A 241 -12.15 -3.60 14.77
CA LYS A 241 -12.14 -4.95 15.35
C LYS A 241 -12.53 -6.02 14.32
N GLY A 242 -11.63 -7.00 14.13
CA GLY A 242 -11.83 -8.12 13.21
C GLY A 242 -11.71 -7.78 11.72
N THR A 243 -11.43 -6.52 11.37
CA THR A 243 -11.37 -6.08 9.97
C THR A 243 -10.05 -5.44 9.55
N VAL A 244 -9.18 -5.04 10.49
CA VAL A 244 -7.86 -4.47 10.19
C VAL A 244 -6.77 -5.28 10.86
N ALA A 245 -5.70 -5.58 10.14
CA ALA A 245 -4.52 -6.25 10.68
C ALA A 245 -3.23 -5.54 10.28
N ALA A 246 -2.25 -5.52 11.17
CA ALA A 246 -0.90 -5.05 10.89
C ALA A 246 0.11 -6.20 10.99
N VAL A 247 0.98 -6.30 9.99
CA VAL A 247 2.08 -7.28 9.96
C VAL A 247 3.39 -6.56 10.26
N TYR A 248 4.05 -6.95 11.35
CA TYR A 248 5.38 -6.46 11.66
C TYR A 248 6.40 -7.24 10.84
N SER A 249 6.92 -6.63 9.79
CA SER A 249 7.75 -7.28 8.77
C SER A 249 9.26 -7.08 8.96
N HIS A 250 9.71 -6.26 9.93
CA HIS A 250 11.13 -6.04 10.17
C HIS A 250 11.95 -7.33 10.37
N PRO A 251 11.47 -8.37 11.10
CA PRO A 251 12.22 -9.62 11.27
C PRO A 251 12.52 -10.36 9.96
N LEU A 252 11.77 -10.06 8.90
CA LEU A 252 12.00 -10.61 7.55
C LEU A 252 13.08 -9.85 6.79
N SER A 253 13.47 -8.65 7.26
CA SER A 253 14.58 -7.87 6.69
C SER A 253 15.90 -8.38 7.26
N LYS A 254 16.77 -8.91 6.40
CA LYS A 254 18.09 -9.43 6.82
C LYS A 254 19.17 -8.35 6.88
N GLY A 255 18.78 -7.09 6.97
CA GLY A 255 19.71 -5.96 7.13
C GLY A 255 20.40 -5.55 5.83
N GLY A 256 21.39 -4.67 5.96
CA GLY A 256 22.15 -4.07 4.86
C GLY A 256 21.69 -2.68 4.49
N SER A 257 22.36 -2.06 3.51
CA SER A 257 22.15 -0.66 3.14
C SER A 257 20.77 -0.35 2.52
N SER A 258 20.03 -1.38 2.10
CA SER A 258 18.69 -1.27 1.52
C SER A 258 17.64 -2.02 2.33
N GLY A 259 17.71 -1.93 3.65
CA GLY A 259 16.77 -2.60 4.57
C GLY A 259 15.29 -2.42 4.22
N GLY A 260 14.91 -1.27 3.65
CA GLY A 260 13.56 -1.00 3.15
C GLY A 260 13.13 -1.88 1.97
N HIS A 261 14.07 -2.48 1.28
CA HIS A 261 13.85 -3.41 0.16
C HIS A 261 14.20 -4.85 0.52
N TYR A 262 14.33 -5.16 1.81
CA TYR A 262 14.66 -6.49 2.34
C TYR A 262 15.94 -7.09 1.74
N ASN A 263 16.84 -6.26 1.17
CA ASN A 263 18.09 -6.67 0.50
C ASN A 263 17.92 -7.75 -0.57
N GLY A 264 16.81 -7.75 -1.27
CA GLY A 264 16.46 -8.81 -2.21
C GLY A 264 16.17 -10.15 -1.54
N ASN A 265 15.97 -10.17 -0.22
CA ASN A 265 15.51 -11.36 0.47
C ASN A 265 14.10 -11.71 0.03
N ALA A 266 13.95 -12.83 -0.64
CA ALA A 266 12.67 -13.37 -1.10
C ALA A 266 11.99 -14.26 -0.02
N GLU A 267 12.66 -14.45 1.11
CA GLU A 267 12.14 -15.21 2.25
C GLU A 267 11.33 -14.27 3.15
#